data_0f6bfda1d4c8eb00dd7fea08ed13dedc
#
_entry.id   0f6bfda1d4c8eb00dd7fea08ed13dedc
#
_cell.length_a   1.000
_cell.length_b   1.000
_cell.length_c   1.000
_cell.angle_alpha   90.00
_cell.angle_beta   90.00
_cell.angle_gamma   90.00
#
_symmetry.space_group_name_H-M   'P 1'
#
loop_
_entity.id
_entity.type
_entity.pdbx_description
1 polymer ?
#
loop_
_entity_poly.entity_id
_entity_poly.type
_entity_poly.pdbx_seq_one_letter_code
_entity_poly.pdbx_strand_id
1 'polypeptide(L)'
;SGSGSSYHAGVGAQEFMLKYMQIPVEVLYPFQVEDYIFSEPETTLFIGVSQSGTSLSAYRAMKRAKEHGCRLASMSGRDDKAVVLNEVADDILTVRCGEEGDLQPKTKGMICTIVNLMMLGLEWGHAHGKISEDTYENAVSELVQTTDNMPVIIQDADTWIQKNGEIMAKAHDIRVVGTKDIFGMVLEGSLKLVETLRVPVSGYEFEEFIHGIYNAINEDSVVILLDTGIEERVPTMKKILSQWSDYIIISGQSAQDEIDFKVQSAKNADYSVLEYILWIFMICEKVSAMKGIDIQTTKDTSFHAKLGSKKLR
;
A
#
# COMPACT_ATOMS: atom_id res chain seq x y z
N SER A 1 13.37 -0.89 -3.04
CA SER A 1 12.91 -0.06 -4.16
C SER A 1 11.87 -0.81 -4.98
N GLY A 2 10.81 -0.13 -5.43
CA GLY A 2 9.71 -0.67 -6.21
C GLY A 2 8.89 0.43 -6.87
N SER A 3 7.88 0.05 -7.66
CA SER A 3 6.96 1.00 -8.32
C SER A 3 5.51 0.60 -8.06
N GLY A 4 4.58 1.58 -8.02
CA GLY A 4 3.16 1.35 -7.74
C GLY A 4 2.96 0.60 -6.43
N SER A 5 2.12 -0.43 -6.40
CA SER A 5 1.82 -1.22 -5.19
C SER A 5 3.07 -1.77 -4.49
N SER A 6 4.17 -2.05 -5.22
CA SER A 6 5.43 -2.50 -4.60
C SER A 6 6.12 -1.38 -3.81
N TYR A 7 6.07 -0.14 -4.30
CA TYR A 7 6.54 1.03 -3.57
C TYR A 7 5.63 1.31 -2.36
N HIS A 8 4.32 1.30 -2.57
CA HIS A 8 3.33 1.56 -1.52
C HIS A 8 3.42 0.53 -0.38
N ALA A 9 3.67 -0.74 -0.71
CA ALA A 9 3.92 -1.79 0.28
C ALA A 9 5.18 -1.49 1.11
N GLY A 10 6.24 -1.01 0.46
CA GLY A 10 7.45 -0.56 1.15
C GLY A 10 7.17 0.58 2.12
N VAL A 11 6.45 1.63 1.66
CA VAL A 11 6.06 2.77 2.51
C VAL A 11 5.19 2.30 3.69
N GLY A 12 4.23 1.39 3.45
CA GLY A 12 3.37 0.85 4.49
C GLY A 12 4.11 0.01 5.55
N ALA A 13 5.22 -0.65 5.17
CA ALA A 13 6.02 -1.44 6.10
C ALA A 13 7.15 -0.64 6.77
N GLN A 14 7.48 0.56 6.27
CA GLN A 14 8.70 1.30 6.64
C GLN A 14 8.79 1.60 8.13
N GLU A 15 7.75 2.18 8.71
CA GLU A 15 7.72 2.55 10.15
C GLU A 15 7.87 1.31 11.03
N PHE A 16 7.21 0.21 10.67
CA PHE A 16 7.35 -1.07 11.35
C PHE A 16 8.79 -1.58 11.31
N MET A 17 9.40 -1.60 10.13
CA MET A 17 10.78 -2.04 9.97
C MET A 17 11.74 -1.15 10.77
N LEU A 18 11.59 0.18 10.71
CA LEU A 18 12.40 1.12 11.51
C LEU A 18 12.29 0.82 13.00
N LYS A 19 11.08 0.57 13.50
CA LYS A 19 10.82 0.28 14.92
C LYS A 19 11.51 -0.98 15.40
N TYR A 20 11.41 -2.08 14.65
CA TYR A 20 11.88 -3.39 15.07
C TYR A 20 13.34 -3.66 14.68
N MET A 21 13.82 -3.14 13.56
CA MET A 21 15.21 -3.28 13.14
C MET A 21 16.16 -2.29 13.85
N GLN A 22 15.67 -1.11 14.21
CA GLN A 22 16.48 -0.02 14.80
C GLN A 22 17.70 0.36 13.94
N ILE A 23 17.52 0.30 12.62
CA ILE A 23 18.46 0.79 11.61
C ILE A 23 17.71 1.63 10.57
N PRO A 24 18.39 2.48 9.78
CA PRO A 24 17.76 3.21 8.70
C PRO A 24 17.11 2.28 7.69
N VAL A 25 15.88 2.60 7.30
CA VAL A 25 15.12 1.92 6.23
C VAL A 25 14.62 2.99 5.28
N GLU A 26 15.04 2.93 4.02
CA GLU A 26 14.63 3.86 2.99
C GLU A 26 13.77 3.16 1.94
N VAL A 27 12.70 3.81 1.53
CA VAL A 27 11.81 3.32 0.46
C VAL A 27 11.93 4.28 -0.72
N LEU A 28 12.41 3.76 -1.84
CA LEU A 28 12.74 4.55 -3.02
C LEU A 28 12.00 4.06 -4.25
N TYR A 29 11.51 4.99 -5.06
CA TYR A 29 11.21 4.67 -6.45
C TYR A 29 12.48 4.30 -7.22
N PRO A 30 12.42 3.45 -8.25
CA PRO A 30 13.60 3.09 -9.02
C PRO A 30 14.33 4.29 -9.65
N PHE A 31 13.63 5.36 -9.99
CA PHE A 31 14.22 6.58 -10.56
C PHE A 31 15.00 7.43 -9.54
N GLN A 32 14.78 7.20 -8.24
CA GLN A 32 15.50 7.86 -7.16
C GLN A 32 16.82 7.14 -6.80
N VAL A 33 17.02 5.96 -7.35
CA VAL A 33 18.22 5.15 -7.09
C VAL A 33 19.37 5.71 -7.93
N GLU A 34 20.09 6.65 -7.34
CA GLU A 34 21.24 7.36 -7.93
C GLU A 34 22.53 7.06 -7.15
N ASP A 35 23.68 7.34 -7.73
CA ASP A 35 24.99 6.95 -7.15
C ASP A 35 25.23 7.51 -5.75
N TYR A 36 24.68 8.70 -5.46
CA TYR A 36 24.87 9.35 -4.15
C TYR A 36 24.19 8.65 -2.98
N ILE A 37 23.24 7.74 -3.22
CA ILE A 37 22.58 6.99 -2.13
C ILE A 37 23.48 5.88 -1.59
N PHE A 38 24.49 5.47 -2.31
CA PHE A 38 25.37 4.35 -1.96
C PHE A 38 26.60 4.81 -1.19
N SER A 39 26.40 5.53 -0.08
CA SER A 39 27.53 5.99 0.78
C SER A 39 28.19 4.83 1.55
N GLU A 40 27.43 3.80 1.91
CA GLU A 40 27.89 2.64 2.67
C GLU A 40 27.40 1.33 2.06
N PRO A 41 27.83 1.00 0.83
CA PRO A 41 27.27 -0.11 0.09
C PRO A 41 27.53 -1.47 0.75
N GLU A 42 28.66 -1.65 1.42
CA GLU A 42 29.05 -2.91 2.07
C GLU A 42 28.16 -3.29 3.25
N THR A 43 27.49 -2.31 3.87
CA THR A 43 26.55 -2.51 4.98
C THR A 43 25.09 -2.34 4.56
N THR A 44 24.84 -2.13 3.25
CA THR A 44 23.51 -1.91 2.69
C THR A 44 22.95 -3.20 2.07
N LEU A 45 21.76 -3.63 2.54
CA LEU A 45 20.92 -4.58 1.84
C LEU A 45 19.95 -3.81 0.94
N PHE A 46 20.08 -3.98 -0.37
CA PHE A 46 19.16 -3.39 -1.34
C PHE A 46 18.11 -4.42 -1.77
N ILE A 47 16.84 -4.13 -1.51
CA ILE A 47 15.72 -5.03 -1.86
C ILE A 47 14.97 -4.47 -3.06
N GLY A 48 14.99 -5.21 -4.18
CA GLY A 48 14.16 -4.93 -5.35
C GLY A 48 12.80 -5.62 -5.21
N VAL A 49 11.71 -4.84 -5.20
CA VAL A 49 10.35 -5.37 -5.02
C VAL A 49 9.55 -5.24 -6.31
N SER A 50 9.02 -6.36 -6.80
CA SER A 50 8.13 -6.39 -7.97
C SER A 50 7.27 -7.63 -7.94
N GLN A 51 5.94 -7.50 -7.75
CA GLN A 51 5.03 -8.65 -7.65
C GLN A 51 5.13 -9.61 -8.84
N SER A 52 5.22 -9.10 -10.06
CA SER A 52 5.43 -9.92 -11.27
C SER A 52 6.87 -10.35 -11.48
N GLY A 53 7.83 -9.72 -10.79
CA GLY A 53 9.26 -9.93 -10.98
C GLY A 53 9.81 -9.45 -12.33
N THR A 54 9.02 -8.76 -13.16
CA THR A 54 9.40 -8.37 -14.54
C THR A 54 9.65 -6.88 -14.75
N SER A 55 9.61 -6.06 -13.69
CA SER A 55 9.82 -4.61 -13.76
C SER A 55 11.25 -4.28 -14.20
N LEU A 56 11.40 -3.64 -15.37
CA LEU A 56 12.72 -3.20 -15.86
C LEU A 56 13.30 -2.06 -15.03
N SER A 57 12.48 -1.18 -14.49
CA SER A 57 12.97 -0.09 -13.64
C SER A 57 13.56 -0.63 -12.34
N ALA A 58 12.86 -1.56 -11.66
CA ALA A 58 13.38 -2.21 -10.46
C ALA A 58 14.66 -3.02 -10.75
N TYR A 59 14.70 -3.74 -11.89
CA TYR A 59 15.90 -4.47 -12.32
C TYR A 59 17.11 -3.53 -12.50
N ARG A 60 16.91 -2.38 -13.18
CA ARG A 60 17.98 -1.40 -13.38
C ARG A 60 18.48 -0.79 -12.07
N ALA A 61 17.57 -0.51 -11.14
CA ALA A 61 17.92 -0.03 -9.80
C ALA A 61 18.75 -1.06 -9.04
N MET A 62 18.34 -2.33 -9.04
CA MET A 62 19.12 -3.42 -8.45
C MET A 62 20.51 -3.57 -9.10
N LYS A 63 20.56 -3.51 -10.44
CA LYS A 63 21.84 -3.60 -11.15
C LYS A 63 22.80 -2.48 -10.73
N ARG A 64 22.30 -1.24 -10.61
CA ARG A 64 23.08 -0.10 -10.12
C ARG A 64 23.59 -0.33 -8.70
N ALA A 65 22.74 -0.81 -7.78
CA ALA A 65 23.14 -1.14 -6.42
C ALA A 65 24.24 -2.22 -6.38
N LYS A 66 24.15 -3.22 -7.26
CA LYS A 66 25.17 -4.26 -7.41
C LYS A 66 26.52 -3.70 -7.88
N GLU A 67 26.49 -2.79 -8.85
CA GLU A 67 27.71 -2.12 -9.36
C GLU A 67 28.42 -1.30 -8.28
N HIS A 68 27.69 -0.82 -7.26
CA HIS A 68 28.25 -0.15 -6.08
C HIS A 68 28.68 -1.11 -4.95
N GLY A 69 28.38 -2.42 -5.07
CA GLY A 69 28.80 -3.43 -4.08
C GLY A 69 27.79 -3.74 -2.98
N CYS A 70 26.54 -3.30 -3.12
CA CYS A 70 25.49 -3.68 -2.17
C CYS A 70 25.15 -5.17 -2.26
N ARG A 71 24.77 -5.78 -1.11
CA ARG A 71 24.07 -7.06 -1.11
C ARG A 71 22.65 -6.87 -1.62
N LEU A 72 22.18 -7.77 -2.47
CA LEU A 72 20.89 -7.65 -3.13
C LEU A 72 19.92 -8.75 -2.73
N ALA A 73 18.65 -8.36 -2.45
CA ALA A 73 17.54 -9.29 -2.39
C ALA A 73 16.49 -8.93 -3.44
N SER A 74 15.92 -9.93 -4.11
CA SER A 74 14.71 -9.78 -4.91
C SER A 74 13.49 -10.21 -4.10
N MET A 75 12.38 -9.46 -4.21
CA MET A 75 11.10 -9.82 -3.61
C MET A 75 10.01 -9.82 -4.68
N SER A 76 9.42 -10.99 -4.92
CA SER A 76 8.38 -11.15 -5.96
C SER A 76 7.36 -12.22 -5.60
N GLY A 77 6.19 -12.21 -6.26
CA GLY A 77 5.17 -13.25 -6.12
C GLY A 77 5.49 -14.55 -6.88
N ARG A 78 6.69 -14.65 -7.48
CA ARG A 78 7.13 -15.77 -8.28
C ARG A 78 8.56 -16.17 -7.90
N ASP A 79 8.84 -17.44 -7.94
CA ASP A 79 10.16 -18.03 -7.64
C ASP A 79 10.81 -18.68 -8.87
N ASP A 80 10.19 -18.56 -10.04
CA ASP A 80 10.68 -19.16 -11.27
C ASP A 80 11.77 -18.31 -11.97
N LYS A 81 12.42 -18.92 -12.95
CA LYS A 81 13.48 -18.27 -13.74
C LYS A 81 13.01 -17.12 -14.62
N ALA A 82 11.69 -16.89 -14.72
CA ALA A 82 11.13 -15.77 -15.48
C ALA A 82 11.22 -14.45 -14.70
N VAL A 83 11.55 -14.49 -13.41
CA VAL A 83 11.74 -13.29 -12.58
C VAL A 83 13.08 -12.66 -12.91
N VAL A 84 13.05 -11.53 -13.64
CA VAL A 84 14.29 -10.85 -14.08
C VAL A 84 15.09 -10.28 -12.91
N LEU A 85 14.44 -9.95 -11.78
CA LEU A 85 15.12 -9.47 -10.57
C LEU A 85 16.08 -10.53 -10.00
N ASN A 86 15.75 -11.83 -10.15
CA ASN A 86 16.56 -12.93 -9.65
C ASN A 86 17.89 -13.08 -10.41
N GLU A 87 18.02 -12.48 -11.60
CA GLU A 87 19.28 -12.52 -12.38
C GLU A 87 20.43 -11.78 -11.67
N VAL A 88 20.11 -10.80 -10.83
CA VAL A 88 21.11 -9.97 -10.15
C VAL A 88 21.10 -10.12 -8.63
N ALA A 89 20.06 -10.73 -8.07
CA ALA A 89 19.90 -10.89 -6.62
C ALA A 89 20.86 -11.94 -6.05
N ASP A 90 21.33 -11.71 -4.84
CA ASP A 90 22.08 -12.66 -4.03
C ASP A 90 21.12 -13.55 -3.23
N ASP A 91 19.98 -12.97 -2.80
CA ASP A 91 18.92 -13.64 -2.04
C ASP A 91 17.56 -13.48 -2.74
N ILE A 92 16.71 -14.51 -2.65
CA ILE A 92 15.38 -14.52 -3.27
C ILE A 92 14.33 -14.64 -2.16
N LEU A 93 13.46 -13.64 -2.07
CA LEU A 93 12.33 -13.60 -1.16
C LEU A 93 11.02 -13.80 -1.96
N THR A 94 10.37 -14.95 -1.77
CA THR A 94 9.13 -15.26 -2.49
C THR A 94 7.91 -14.83 -1.68
N VAL A 95 7.10 -13.93 -2.25
CA VAL A 95 5.84 -13.48 -1.66
C VAL A 95 4.75 -14.49 -1.99
N ARG A 96 4.46 -15.39 -1.07
CA ARG A 96 3.43 -16.42 -1.23
C ARG A 96 2.06 -15.86 -0.85
N CYS A 97 1.26 -15.48 -1.83
CA CYS A 97 -0.09 -14.94 -1.64
C CYS A 97 -1.21 -15.89 -2.11
N GLY A 98 -0.88 -17.14 -2.40
CA GLY A 98 -1.81 -18.07 -3.02
C GLY A 98 -2.17 -17.67 -4.47
N GLU A 99 -3.26 -18.20 -4.98
CA GLU A 99 -3.74 -17.84 -6.32
C GLU A 99 -4.37 -16.45 -6.29
N GLU A 100 -3.77 -15.51 -7.00
CA GLU A 100 -4.30 -14.18 -7.27
C GLU A 100 -4.63 -14.02 -8.76
N GLY A 101 -4.26 -15.02 -9.56
CA GLY A 101 -4.44 -15.02 -11.00
C GLY A 101 -3.64 -13.91 -11.70
N ASP A 102 -4.00 -13.64 -12.94
CA ASP A 102 -3.43 -12.54 -13.73
C ASP A 102 -4.22 -11.23 -13.56
N LEU A 103 -5.07 -11.14 -12.53
CA LEU A 103 -5.82 -9.93 -12.19
C LEU A 103 -4.87 -8.73 -12.10
N GLN A 104 -5.25 -7.63 -12.77
CA GLN A 104 -4.39 -6.45 -12.84
C GLN A 104 -4.33 -5.69 -11.50
N PRO A 105 -5.44 -5.40 -10.80
CA PRO A 105 -5.36 -4.77 -9.49
C PRO A 105 -5.00 -5.80 -8.43
N LYS A 106 -3.69 -5.94 -8.15
CA LYS A 106 -3.20 -6.85 -7.11
C LYS A 106 -3.61 -6.37 -5.72
N THR A 107 -4.16 -7.28 -4.91
CA THR A 107 -4.60 -7.05 -3.53
C THR A 107 -3.87 -7.97 -2.56
N LYS A 108 -4.05 -9.29 -2.67
CA LYS A 108 -3.38 -10.27 -1.80
C LYS A 108 -1.85 -10.18 -1.90
N GLY A 109 -1.31 -10.06 -3.10
CA GLY A 109 0.13 -9.91 -3.31
C GLY A 109 0.70 -8.66 -2.65
N MET A 110 -0.04 -7.56 -2.64
CA MET A 110 0.37 -6.33 -1.96
C MET A 110 0.39 -6.51 -0.44
N ILE A 111 -0.70 -7.02 0.16
CA ILE A 111 -0.77 -7.33 1.59
C ILE A 111 0.35 -8.28 2.00
N CYS A 112 0.53 -9.39 1.27
CA CYS A 112 1.59 -10.34 1.56
C CYS A 112 2.99 -9.74 1.39
N THR A 113 3.19 -8.76 0.51
CA THR A 113 4.46 -8.03 0.40
C THR A 113 4.74 -7.23 1.67
N ILE A 114 3.73 -6.50 2.21
CA ILE A 114 3.86 -5.78 3.49
C ILE A 114 4.21 -6.76 4.61
N VAL A 115 3.46 -7.86 4.74
CA VAL A 115 3.71 -8.88 5.77
C VAL A 115 5.12 -9.45 5.66
N ASN A 116 5.61 -9.76 4.44
CA ASN A 116 6.98 -10.25 4.25
C ASN A 116 8.03 -9.21 4.66
N LEU A 117 7.81 -7.92 4.39
CA LEU A 117 8.70 -6.84 4.84
C LEU A 117 8.67 -6.68 6.36
N MET A 118 7.49 -6.75 6.98
CA MET A 118 7.33 -6.71 8.44
C MET A 118 8.04 -7.91 9.10
N MET A 119 7.84 -9.12 8.59
CA MET A 119 8.51 -10.32 9.09
C MET A 119 10.02 -10.22 8.92
N LEU A 120 10.51 -9.72 7.78
CA LEU A 120 11.95 -9.45 7.61
C LEU A 120 12.47 -8.49 8.69
N GLY A 121 11.70 -7.46 9.02
CA GLY A 121 12.03 -6.52 10.10
C GLY A 121 12.11 -7.18 11.47
N LEU A 122 11.15 -8.04 11.81
CA LEU A 122 11.13 -8.79 13.07
C LEU A 122 12.27 -9.79 13.17
N GLU A 123 12.45 -10.63 12.13
CA GLU A 123 13.52 -11.63 12.07
C GLU A 123 14.90 -10.98 12.19
N TRP A 124 15.13 -9.89 11.44
CA TRP A 124 16.40 -9.18 11.50
C TRP A 124 16.63 -8.56 12.89
N GLY A 125 15.62 -7.89 13.44
CA GLY A 125 15.71 -7.26 14.77
C GLY A 125 15.98 -8.28 15.87
N HIS A 126 15.30 -9.42 15.84
CA HIS A 126 15.51 -10.50 16.78
C HIS A 126 16.90 -11.13 16.62
N ALA A 127 17.30 -11.53 15.43
CA ALA A 127 18.60 -12.15 15.14
C ALA A 127 19.79 -11.27 15.54
N HIS A 128 19.63 -9.94 15.53
CA HIS A 128 20.68 -8.98 15.91
C HIS A 128 20.53 -8.44 17.34
N GLY A 129 19.64 -9.03 18.16
CA GLY A 129 19.44 -8.65 19.56
C GLY A 129 18.86 -7.24 19.74
N LYS A 130 18.19 -6.68 18.74
CA LYS A 130 17.50 -5.38 18.83
C LYS A 130 16.18 -5.47 19.56
N ILE A 131 15.54 -6.62 19.49
CA ILE A 131 14.30 -6.96 20.21
C ILE A 131 14.49 -8.29 20.96
N SER A 132 13.77 -8.44 22.08
CA SER A 132 13.76 -9.69 22.85
C SER A 132 12.89 -10.76 22.18
N GLU A 133 13.07 -12.03 22.59
CA GLU A 133 12.17 -13.15 22.21
C GLU A 133 10.72 -12.81 22.49
N ASP A 134 10.39 -12.34 23.72
CA ASP A 134 9.03 -11.98 24.10
C ASP A 134 8.44 -10.90 23.20
N THR A 135 9.25 -9.90 22.78
CA THR A 135 8.80 -8.86 21.85
C THR A 135 8.52 -9.43 20.47
N TYR A 136 9.37 -10.33 19.98
CA TYR A 136 9.18 -11.02 18.71
C TYR A 136 7.92 -11.90 18.72
N GLU A 137 7.76 -12.76 19.73
CA GLU A 137 6.59 -13.64 19.85
C GLU A 137 5.28 -12.86 19.96
N ASN A 138 5.27 -11.77 20.76
CA ASN A 138 4.11 -10.90 20.88
C ASN A 138 3.77 -10.24 19.54
N ALA A 139 4.74 -9.70 18.82
CA ALA A 139 4.52 -9.07 17.52
C ALA A 139 3.95 -10.07 16.50
N VAL A 140 4.48 -11.30 16.45
CA VAL A 140 3.95 -12.36 15.57
C VAL A 140 2.52 -12.74 15.97
N SER A 141 2.24 -12.87 17.27
CA SER A 141 0.89 -13.17 17.77
C SER A 141 -0.12 -12.10 17.39
N GLU A 142 0.27 -10.83 17.50
CA GLU A 142 -0.58 -9.69 17.12
C GLU A 142 -0.81 -9.61 15.61
N LEU A 143 0.20 -9.96 14.80
CA LEU A 143 0.02 -10.10 13.34
C LEU A 143 -1.02 -11.18 13.02
N VAL A 144 -0.97 -12.33 13.68
CA VAL A 144 -1.98 -13.40 13.51
C VAL A 144 -3.37 -12.88 13.88
N GLN A 145 -3.52 -12.20 15.02
CA GLN A 145 -4.80 -11.62 15.43
C GLN A 145 -5.33 -10.61 14.42
N THR A 146 -4.45 -9.79 13.85
CA THR A 146 -4.80 -8.83 12.78
C THR A 146 -5.31 -9.55 11.53
N THR A 147 -4.63 -10.62 11.12
CA THR A 147 -5.08 -11.39 9.94
C THR A 147 -6.38 -12.12 10.19
N ASP A 148 -6.61 -12.65 11.38
CA ASP A 148 -7.86 -13.29 11.78
C ASP A 148 -9.05 -12.31 11.83
N ASN A 149 -8.77 -11.01 12.05
CA ASN A 149 -9.77 -9.94 12.04
C ASN A 149 -10.17 -9.46 10.63
N MET A 150 -9.34 -9.66 9.61
CA MET A 150 -9.61 -9.19 8.25
C MET A 150 -10.98 -9.60 7.69
N PRO A 151 -11.47 -10.84 7.88
CA PRO A 151 -12.81 -11.23 7.41
C PRO A 151 -13.95 -10.38 8.00
N VAL A 152 -13.81 -9.92 9.24
CA VAL A 152 -14.81 -9.05 9.90
C VAL A 152 -14.85 -7.71 9.18
N ILE A 153 -13.70 -7.09 8.94
CA ILE A 153 -13.60 -5.80 8.23
C ILE A 153 -14.17 -5.93 6.80
N ILE A 154 -13.88 -7.03 6.12
CA ILE A 154 -14.39 -7.30 4.76
C ILE A 154 -15.93 -7.40 4.77
N GLN A 155 -16.52 -8.07 5.76
CA GLN A 155 -17.97 -8.19 5.90
C GLN A 155 -18.62 -6.82 6.22
N ASP A 156 -18.01 -6.04 7.11
CA ASP A 156 -18.48 -4.70 7.44
C ASP A 156 -18.39 -3.77 6.21
N ALA A 157 -17.30 -3.89 5.42
CA ALA A 157 -17.13 -3.17 4.17
C ALA A 157 -18.22 -3.52 3.15
N ASP A 158 -18.57 -4.79 2.99
CA ASP A 158 -19.65 -5.21 2.10
C ASP A 158 -21.00 -4.60 2.54
N THR A 159 -21.28 -4.60 3.83
CA THR A 159 -22.47 -3.97 4.41
C THR A 159 -22.51 -2.46 4.16
N TRP A 160 -21.37 -1.77 4.32
CA TRP A 160 -21.26 -0.35 4.03
C TRP A 160 -21.51 -0.06 2.55
N ILE A 161 -20.95 -0.86 1.64
CA ILE A 161 -21.09 -0.70 0.19
C ILE A 161 -22.54 -0.89 -0.25
N GLN A 162 -23.28 -1.83 0.35
CA GLN A 162 -24.70 -2.02 0.06
C GLN A 162 -25.54 -0.76 0.36
N LYS A 163 -25.12 0.05 1.34
CA LYS A 163 -25.83 1.29 1.71
C LYS A 163 -25.30 2.51 0.96
N ASN A 164 -24.00 2.64 0.84
CA ASN A 164 -23.30 3.86 0.45
C ASN A 164 -22.52 3.74 -0.87
N GLY A 165 -22.46 2.56 -1.50
CA GLY A 165 -21.66 2.32 -2.71
C GLY A 165 -22.01 3.24 -3.88
N GLU A 166 -23.25 3.73 -3.96
CA GLU A 166 -23.68 4.71 -4.97
C GLU A 166 -22.89 6.02 -4.91
N ILE A 167 -22.41 6.46 -3.73
CA ILE A 167 -21.55 7.63 -3.57
C ILE A 167 -20.28 7.43 -4.41
N MET A 168 -19.63 6.28 -4.23
CA MET A 168 -18.40 5.94 -4.95
C MET A 168 -18.65 5.66 -6.44
N ALA A 169 -19.81 5.07 -6.79
CA ALA A 169 -20.16 4.79 -8.17
C ALA A 169 -20.39 6.06 -9.01
N LYS A 170 -20.91 7.11 -8.38
CA LYS A 170 -21.15 8.42 -9.00
C LYS A 170 -19.97 9.39 -8.88
N ALA A 171 -18.96 9.06 -8.11
CA ALA A 171 -17.81 9.93 -7.92
C ALA A 171 -17.10 10.25 -9.24
N HIS A 172 -16.78 11.52 -9.44
CA HIS A 172 -16.01 12.03 -10.57
C HIS A 172 -14.60 12.45 -10.20
N ASP A 173 -14.35 12.68 -8.91
CA ASP A 173 -13.09 13.13 -8.35
C ASP A 173 -13.00 12.61 -6.90
N ILE A 174 -11.93 11.88 -6.59
CA ILE A 174 -11.75 11.27 -5.27
C ILE A 174 -10.39 11.69 -4.71
N ARG A 175 -10.36 12.10 -3.47
CA ARG A 175 -9.12 12.31 -2.71
C ARG A 175 -9.06 11.38 -1.52
N VAL A 176 -7.92 10.73 -1.35
CA VAL A 176 -7.62 9.90 -0.19
C VAL A 176 -6.58 10.63 0.66
N VAL A 177 -6.89 10.86 1.91
CA VAL A 177 -6.05 11.62 2.84
C VAL A 177 -5.79 10.78 4.08
N GLY A 178 -4.60 10.80 4.59
CA GLY A 178 -4.26 10.12 5.85
C GLY A 178 -2.89 10.55 6.36
N THR A 179 -2.59 10.17 7.58
CA THR A 179 -1.35 10.52 8.27
C THR A 179 -0.18 9.63 7.85
N LYS A 180 1.03 9.99 8.25
CA LYS A 180 2.28 9.32 7.90
C LYS A 180 2.24 7.81 8.16
N ASP A 181 1.69 7.38 9.28
CA ASP A 181 1.60 5.98 9.71
C ASP A 181 0.77 5.10 8.77
N ILE A 182 -0.19 5.70 8.03
CA ILE A 182 -1.07 5.02 7.07
C ILE A 182 -0.79 5.45 5.62
N PHE A 183 0.23 6.28 5.37
CA PHE A 183 0.45 6.92 4.08
C PHE A 183 0.68 5.92 2.93
N GLY A 184 1.30 4.77 3.20
CA GLY A 184 1.40 3.69 2.21
C GLY A 184 0.03 3.24 1.70
N MET A 185 -0.99 3.24 2.56
CA MET A 185 -2.36 2.86 2.21
C MET A 185 -3.14 3.99 1.54
N VAL A 186 -2.81 5.25 1.84
CA VAL A 186 -3.30 6.41 1.08
C VAL A 186 -2.87 6.31 -0.38
N LEU A 187 -1.60 6.02 -0.63
CA LEU A 187 -1.05 5.86 -1.97
C LEU A 187 -1.65 4.64 -2.69
N GLU A 188 -1.72 3.50 -2.01
CA GLU A 188 -2.28 2.29 -2.59
C GLU A 188 -3.77 2.39 -2.83
N GLY A 189 -4.53 2.94 -1.89
CA GLY A 189 -5.96 3.17 -2.04
C GLY A 189 -6.26 4.06 -3.24
N SER A 190 -5.50 5.15 -3.39
CA SER A 190 -5.63 6.04 -4.55
C SER A 190 -5.33 5.32 -5.86
N LEU A 191 -4.26 4.52 -5.91
CA LEU A 191 -3.92 3.74 -7.09
C LEU A 191 -5.02 2.73 -7.43
N LYS A 192 -5.51 1.98 -6.44
CA LYS A 192 -6.54 0.96 -6.66
C LYS A 192 -7.87 1.56 -7.10
N LEU A 193 -8.28 2.67 -6.52
CA LEU A 193 -9.49 3.37 -6.95
C LEU A 193 -9.38 3.89 -8.38
N VAL A 194 -8.23 4.46 -8.80
CA VAL A 194 -8.06 4.91 -10.18
C VAL A 194 -8.03 3.75 -11.18
N GLU A 195 -7.42 2.63 -10.81
CA GLU A 195 -7.35 1.43 -11.65
C GLU A 195 -8.72 0.81 -11.89
N THR A 196 -9.60 0.83 -10.88
CA THR A 196 -10.87 0.08 -10.87
C THR A 196 -12.08 0.94 -11.17
N LEU A 197 -12.19 2.13 -10.59
CA LEU A 197 -13.32 3.05 -10.86
C LEU A 197 -13.11 3.91 -12.10
N ARG A 198 -11.86 4.02 -12.57
CA ARG A 198 -11.47 4.76 -13.79
C ARG A 198 -11.85 6.23 -13.77
N VAL A 199 -11.75 6.85 -12.61
CA VAL A 199 -11.93 8.28 -12.36
C VAL A 199 -10.63 8.89 -11.83
N PRO A 200 -10.44 10.23 -11.88
CA PRO A 200 -9.33 10.89 -11.21
C PRO A 200 -9.35 10.59 -9.70
N VAL A 201 -8.22 10.09 -9.20
CA VAL A 201 -8.01 9.86 -7.76
C VAL A 201 -6.61 10.34 -7.40
N SER A 202 -6.46 10.99 -6.26
CA SER A 202 -5.17 11.40 -5.72
C SER A 202 -5.08 11.17 -4.22
N GLY A 203 -3.88 10.85 -3.76
CA GLY A 203 -3.59 10.58 -2.35
C GLY A 203 -2.68 11.66 -1.78
N TYR A 204 -2.97 12.11 -0.57
CA TYR A 204 -2.21 13.14 0.12
C TYR A 204 -1.96 12.75 1.58
N GLU A 205 -0.80 13.10 2.07
CA GLU A 205 -0.57 13.14 3.50
C GLU A 205 -1.39 14.29 4.11
N PHE A 206 -1.79 14.15 5.38
CA PHE A 206 -2.72 15.06 6.06
C PHE A 206 -2.23 16.50 6.08
N GLU A 207 -0.97 16.73 6.46
CA GLU A 207 -0.37 18.06 6.47
C GLU A 207 -0.24 18.63 5.05
N GLU A 208 0.18 17.83 4.09
CA GLU A 208 0.28 18.26 2.69
C GLU A 208 -1.09 18.67 2.14
N PHE A 209 -2.15 17.95 2.50
CA PHE A 209 -3.50 18.26 2.05
C PHE A 209 -3.96 19.66 2.48
N ILE A 210 -3.65 20.06 3.72
CA ILE A 210 -4.05 21.39 4.23
C ILE A 210 -3.25 22.56 3.63
N HIS A 211 -2.16 22.30 2.90
CA HIS A 211 -1.34 23.31 2.23
C HIS A 211 -1.82 23.64 0.81
N GLY A 212 -3.14 23.71 0.60
CA GLY A 212 -3.74 24.23 -0.62
C GLY A 212 -4.63 23.28 -1.41
N ILE A 213 -4.50 21.97 -1.21
CA ILE A 213 -5.26 20.95 -1.95
C ILE A 213 -6.78 21.11 -1.71
N TYR A 214 -7.17 21.48 -0.52
CA TYR A 214 -8.56 21.73 -0.13
C TYR A 214 -9.28 22.77 -1.00
N ASN A 215 -8.54 23.69 -1.65
CA ASN A 215 -9.14 24.71 -2.54
C ASN A 215 -9.82 24.10 -3.76
N ALA A 216 -9.52 22.85 -4.10
CA ALA A 216 -10.13 22.15 -5.22
C ALA A 216 -11.37 21.31 -4.83
N ILE A 217 -11.79 21.36 -3.56
CA ILE A 217 -12.98 20.66 -3.09
C ILE A 217 -14.23 21.43 -3.51
N ASN A 218 -15.18 20.72 -4.10
CA ASN A 218 -16.48 21.24 -4.54
C ASN A 218 -17.57 20.19 -4.24
N GLU A 219 -18.80 20.51 -4.60
CA GLU A 219 -19.99 19.72 -4.31
C GLU A 219 -19.95 18.28 -4.84
N ASP A 220 -19.18 18.01 -5.91
CA ASP A 220 -19.03 16.69 -6.53
C ASP A 220 -17.81 15.91 -6.01
N SER A 221 -16.98 16.51 -5.15
CA SER A 221 -15.75 15.89 -4.66
C SER A 221 -16.04 14.85 -3.58
N VAL A 222 -15.45 13.68 -3.71
CA VAL A 222 -15.41 12.68 -2.63
C VAL A 222 -14.05 12.77 -1.93
N VAL A 223 -14.05 12.93 -0.61
CA VAL A 223 -12.85 12.91 0.20
C VAL A 223 -12.92 11.78 1.22
N ILE A 224 -11.94 10.89 1.18
CA ILE A 224 -11.78 9.78 2.12
C ILE A 224 -10.67 10.17 3.10
N LEU A 225 -11.01 10.27 4.37
CA LEU A 225 -10.07 10.53 5.46
C LEU A 225 -9.78 9.19 6.17
N LEU A 226 -8.58 8.62 5.97
CA LEU A 226 -8.13 7.43 6.70
C LEU A 226 -7.65 7.88 8.08
N ASP A 227 -8.36 7.44 9.12
CA ASP A 227 -8.17 7.91 10.48
C ASP A 227 -7.78 6.78 11.44
N THR A 228 -6.51 6.69 11.77
CA THR A 228 -5.97 5.74 12.76
C THR A 228 -6.11 6.23 14.21
N GLY A 229 -6.62 7.45 14.40
CA GLY A 229 -6.77 8.10 15.72
C GLY A 229 -5.52 8.84 16.21
N ILE A 230 -4.45 8.90 15.41
CA ILE A 230 -3.23 9.64 15.75
C ILE A 230 -3.43 11.16 15.58
N GLU A 231 -4.24 11.56 14.58
CA GLU A 231 -4.46 12.96 14.24
C GLU A 231 -5.83 13.45 14.76
N GLU A 232 -5.81 14.19 15.85
CA GLU A 232 -7.02 14.67 16.53
C GLU A 232 -7.86 15.66 15.70
N ARG A 233 -7.28 16.26 14.63
CA ARG A 233 -7.96 17.24 13.77
C ARG A 233 -8.83 16.61 12.68
N VAL A 234 -8.79 15.28 12.47
CA VAL A 234 -9.57 14.61 11.42
C VAL A 234 -11.08 14.93 11.50
N PRO A 235 -11.76 14.85 12.67
CA PRO A 235 -13.16 15.23 12.77
C PRO A 235 -13.42 16.72 12.46
N THR A 236 -12.49 17.59 12.84
CA THR A 236 -12.57 19.02 12.54
C THR A 236 -12.40 19.27 11.04
N MET A 237 -11.46 18.58 10.40
CA MET A 237 -11.28 18.66 8.95
C MET A 237 -12.55 18.21 8.21
N LYS A 238 -13.14 17.08 8.58
CA LYS A 238 -14.43 16.65 8.03
C LYS A 238 -15.48 17.73 8.13
N LYS A 239 -15.67 18.31 9.32
CA LYS A 239 -16.66 19.39 9.55
C LYS A 239 -16.43 20.61 8.66
N ILE A 240 -15.17 20.98 8.40
CA ILE A 240 -14.83 22.11 7.52
C ILE A 240 -15.15 21.75 6.07
N LEU A 241 -14.68 20.61 5.58
CA LEU A 241 -14.86 20.17 4.20
C LEU A 241 -16.33 19.90 3.86
N SER A 242 -17.14 19.47 4.85
CA SER A 242 -18.59 19.27 4.68
C SER A 242 -19.38 20.55 4.42
N GLN A 243 -18.74 21.72 4.48
CA GLN A 243 -19.33 22.97 4.01
C GLN A 243 -19.31 23.07 2.47
N TRP A 244 -18.52 22.26 1.79
CA TRP A 244 -18.31 22.33 0.35
C TRP A 244 -18.71 21.04 -0.38
N SER A 245 -18.75 19.88 0.30
CA SER A 245 -19.20 18.61 -0.24
C SER A 245 -19.90 17.76 0.82
N ASP A 246 -20.98 17.09 0.43
CA ASP A 246 -21.69 16.12 1.28
C ASP A 246 -20.98 14.74 1.34
N TYR A 247 -19.89 14.56 0.59
CA TYR A 247 -19.22 13.26 0.41
C TYR A 247 -17.86 13.20 1.11
N ILE A 248 -17.78 13.74 2.33
CA ILE A 248 -16.58 13.65 3.17
C ILE A 248 -16.73 12.45 4.11
N ILE A 249 -15.94 11.42 3.87
CA ILE A 249 -16.04 10.10 4.51
C ILE A 249 -14.84 9.89 5.43
N ILE A 250 -15.07 9.65 6.70
CA ILE A 250 -14.03 9.12 7.59
C ILE A 250 -14.05 7.59 7.52
N SER A 251 -12.89 6.99 7.26
CA SER A 251 -12.68 5.56 7.43
C SER A 251 -11.73 5.36 8.62
N GLY A 252 -12.26 4.99 9.77
CA GLY A 252 -11.43 4.78 10.95
C GLY A 252 -12.07 5.08 12.29
N GLN A 253 -11.24 5.51 13.25
CA GLN A 253 -11.61 5.58 14.66
C GLN A 253 -12.65 6.65 14.98
N SER A 254 -12.59 7.80 14.36
CA SER A 254 -13.54 8.90 14.59
C SER A 254 -14.78 8.86 13.68
N ALA A 255 -15.02 7.75 12.96
CA ALA A 255 -16.21 7.52 12.16
C ALA A 255 -17.48 7.59 13.02
N GLN A 256 -18.44 8.47 12.67
CA GLN A 256 -19.66 8.72 13.44
C GLN A 256 -20.93 8.82 12.57
N ASP A 257 -20.79 9.29 11.33
CA ASP A 257 -21.91 9.51 10.43
C ASP A 257 -22.26 8.23 9.64
N GLU A 258 -23.48 8.18 9.08
CA GLU A 258 -23.95 7.02 8.30
C GLU A 258 -23.10 6.72 7.06
N ILE A 259 -22.44 7.75 6.49
CA ILE A 259 -21.54 7.58 5.34
C ILE A 259 -20.13 7.19 5.75
N ASP A 260 -19.78 7.29 7.03
CA ASP A 260 -18.47 6.91 7.51
C ASP A 260 -18.32 5.39 7.59
N PHE A 261 -17.08 4.93 7.49
CA PHE A 261 -16.75 3.53 7.70
C PHE A 261 -15.93 3.34 8.98
N LYS A 262 -16.52 2.70 9.96
CA LYS A 262 -15.83 2.38 11.20
C LYS A 262 -14.97 1.15 11.02
N VAL A 263 -13.66 1.32 10.98
CA VAL A 263 -12.73 0.18 10.97
C VAL A 263 -12.71 -0.45 12.36
N GLN A 264 -13.16 -1.71 12.45
CA GLN A 264 -13.03 -2.51 13.67
C GLN A 264 -11.65 -3.17 13.67
N SER A 265 -10.61 -2.37 13.91
CA SER A 265 -9.23 -2.85 13.87
C SER A 265 -8.91 -3.77 15.05
N ALA A 266 -7.99 -4.71 14.86
CA ALA A 266 -7.29 -5.36 15.93
C ALA A 266 -6.49 -4.31 16.74
N LYS A 267 -6.17 -4.62 17.99
CA LYS A 267 -5.72 -3.58 18.94
C LYS A 267 -4.35 -2.97 18.70
N ASN A 268 -3.54 -3.52 17.79
CA ASN A 268 -2.19 -3.04 17.57
C ASN A 268 -2.10 -2.10 16.36
N ALA A 269 -1.79 -0.82 16.62
CA ALA A 269 -1.63 0.21 15.60
C ALA A 269 -0.51 -0.08 14.59
N ASP A 270 0.50 -0.87 14.94
CA ASP A 270 1.60 -1.23 14.04
C ASP A 270 1.11 -1.99 12.79
N TYR A 271 -0.06 -2.64 12.85
CA TYR A 271 -0.65 -3.42 11.77
C TYR A 271 -1.83 -2.72 11.06
N SER A 272 -2.14 -1.48 11.41
CA SER A 272 -3.26 -0.72 10.81
C SER A 272 -3.22 -0.69 9.29
N VAL A 273 -2.03 -0.67 8.68
CA VAL A 273 -1.83 -0.70 7.23
C VAL A 273 -2.45 -1.94 6.56
N LEU A 274 -2.56 -3.06 7.27
CA LEU A 274 -3.16 -4.29 6.78
C LEU A 274 -4.69 -4.26 6.83
N GLU A 275 -5.26 -3.48 7.74
CA GLU A 275 -6.69 -3.44 8.01
C GLU A 275 -7.40 -2.33 7.23
N TYR A 276 -6.85 -1.11 7.24
CA TYR A 276 -7.49 0.08 6.65
C TYR A 276 -7.65 0.00 5.13
N ILE A 277 -6.77 -0.70 4.44
CA ILE A 277 -6.84 -0.86 2.98
C ILE A 277 -7.97 -1.78 2.52
N LEU A 278 -8.45 -2.68 3.38
CA LEU A 278 -9.43 -3.71 3.01
C LEU A 278 -10.75 -3.11 2.54
N TRP A 279 -11.24 -2.06 3.22
CA TRP A 279 -12.44 -1.36 2.82
C TRP A 279 -12.32 -0.77 1.41
N ILE A 280 -11.16 -0.16 1.09
CA ILE A 280 -10.91 0.37 -0.25
C ILE A 280 -10.86 -0.76 -1.28
N PHE A 281 -10.25 -1.89 -0.97
CA PHE A 281 -10.22 -3.05 -1.88
C PHE A 281 -11.63 -3.58 -2.16
N MET A 282 -12.50 -3.61 -1.14
CA MET A 282 -13.90 -3.99 -1.31
C MET A 282 -14.67 -2.98 -2.19
N ILE A 283 -14.44 -1.67 -2.02
CA ILE A 283 -14.98 -0.64 -2.92
C ILE A 283 -14.51 -0.91 -4.36
N CYS A 284 -13.23 -1.17 -4.56
CA CYS A 284 -12.66 -1.44 -5.89
C CYS A 284 -13.35 -2.60 -6.59
N GLU A 285 -13.62 -3.68 -5.89
CA GLU A 285 -14.30 -4.86 -6.46
C GLU A 285 -15.78 -4.59 -6.71
N LYS A 286 -16.52 -4.19 -5.67
CA LYS A 286 -17.98 -4.12 -5.71
C LYS A 286 -18.49 -2.94 -6.54
N VAL A 287 -17.88 -1.77 -6.37
CA VAL A 287 -18.33 -0.56 -7.07
C VAL A 287 -17.94 -0.59 -8.54
N SER A 288 -16.80 -1.18 -8.90
CA SER A 288 -16.47 -1.40 -10.32
C SER A 288 -17.51 -2.30 -11.00
N ALA A 289 -17.97 -3.35 -10.31
CA ALA A 289 -19.06 -4.21 -10.79
C ALA A 289 -20.37 -3.43 -10.95
N MET A 290 -20.74 -2.56 -10.00
CA MET A 290 -21.90 -1.67 -10.12
C MET A 290 -21.81 -0.74 -11.34
N LYS A 291 -20.61 -0.29 -11.68
CA LYS A 291 -20.33 0.55 -12.88
C LYS A 291 -20.21 -0.27 -14.17
N GLY A 292 -20.32 -1.60 -14.13
CA GLY A 292 -20.10 -2.47 -15.28
C GLY A 292 -18.66 -2.47 -15.80
N ILE A 293 -17.68 -2.15 -14.94
CA ILE A 293 -16.26 -2.15 -15.29
C ILE A 293 -15.66 -3.54 -14.99
N ASP A 294 -15.13 -4.18 -16.04
CA ASP A 294 -14.30 -5.36 -15.87
C ASP A 294 -12.89 -4.93 -15.40
N ILE A 295 -12.58 -5.22 -14.14
CA ILE A 295 -11.28 -4.89 -13.53
C ILE A 295 -10.15 -5.83 -13.97
N GLN A 296 -10.45 -6.99 -14.57
CA GLN A 296 -9.45 -7.90 -15.10
C GLN A 296 -8.82 -7.36 -16.39
N THR A 297 -9.53 -6.49 -17.09
CA THR A 297 -9.10 -5.92 -18.36
C THR A 297 -8.62 -4.48 -18.18
N THR A 298 -7.34 -4.23 -18.45
CA THR A 298 -6.81 -2.86 -18.50
C THR A 298 -7.33 -2.12 -19.73
N LYS A 299 -7.23 -0.78 -19.72
CA LYS A 299 -7.64 0.06 -20.86
C LYS A 299 -6.92 -0.30 -22.16
N ASP A 300 -5.66 -0.70 -22.08
CA ASP A 300 -4.86 -1.26 -23.19
C ASP A 300 -3.96 -2.37 -22.67
N THR A 301 -4.27 -3.61 -23.00
CA THR A 301 -3.52 -4.81 -22.61
C THR A 301 -2.11 -4.85 -23.20
N SER A 302 -1.87 -4.12 -24.28
CA SER A 302 -0.56 -4.03 -24.95
C SER A 302 0.31 -2.84 -24.47
N PHE A 303 -0.19 -1.99 -23.55
CA PHE A 303 0.47 -0.77 -23.11
C PHE A 303 1.92 -0.99 -22.65
N HIS A 304 2.13 -1.96 -21.77
CA HIS A 304 3.47 -2.27 -21.25
C HIS A 304 4.42 -2.83 -22.32
N ALA A 305 3.89 -3.61 -23.27
CA ALA A 305 4.69 -4.13 -24.37
C ALA A 305 5.09 -3.02 -25.34
N LYS A 306 4.14 -2.14 -25.72
CA LYS A 306 4.40 -0.97 -26.57
C LYS A 306 5.41 -0.01 -25.95
N LEU A 307 5.34 0.19 -24.63
CA LEU A 307 6.24 1.07 -23.89
C LEU A 307 7.61 0.44 -23.57
N GLY A 308 7.73 -0.87 -23.66
CA GLY A 308 8.96 -1.57 -23.28
C GLY A 308 9.28 -1.49 -21.79
N SER A 309 8.26 -1.36 -20.93
CA SER A 309 8.44 -1.17 -19.48
C SER A 309 8.61 -2.47 -18.70
N LYS A 310 8.35 -3.61 -19.35
CA LYS A 310 8.55 -4.96 -18.79
C LYS A 310 9.46 -5.76 -19.69
N LYS A 311 10.34 -6.58 -19.11
CA LYS A 311 11.13 -7.56 -19.83
C LYS A 311 10.23 -8.80 -20.00
N LEU A 312 9.60 -8.90 -21.16
CA LEU A 312 8.92 -10.11 -21.60
C LEU A 312 10.00 -11.06 -22.17
N ARG A 313 10.09 -12.25 -21.64
CA ARG A 313 10.88 -13.34 -22.21
C ARG A 313 10.05 -14.13 -23.19
#